data_11193c6e8e555ca6a3f519b075db0df7
#
_entry.id   11193c6e8e555ca6a3f519b075db0df7
#
_cell.length_a   1.000
_cell.length_b   1.000
_cell.length_c   1.000
_cell.angle_alpha   90.00
_cell.angle_beta   90.00
_cell.angle_gamma   90.00
#
_symmetry.space_group_name_H-M   'P 1'
#
loop_
_entity.id
_entity.type
_entity.pdbx_description
1 polymer ?
#
loop_
_entity_poly.entity_id
_entity_poly.type
_entity_poly.pdbx_seq_one_letter_code
_entity_poly.pdbx_strand_id
1 'polypeptide(L)'
;DNPFVDPVCGSGTIPIEAALIGHNIAPGINRSFVCEQWTNLTPAGLSDEVRDEADAQADYDVELDIHGYDIDQNMIDIAQENCRAAGLTHDIAFKQLAVKDWHTDKINGVIVANPPYGERLSDHEAVHELYRQMGDIYRPMTTWSKYILTADLEFEKYYGAPATKRRKLYNGALRTDLFQYWGKKKR
;
A
#
# COMPACT_ATOMS: atom_id res chain seq x y z
N ASP A 1 -0.27 -8.34 14.29
CA ASP A 1 0.92 -9.16 14.13
C ASP A 1 1.06 -9.92 12.79
N ASN A 2 0.35 -9.53 11.73
CA ASN A 2 0.54 -10.10 10.41
C ASN A 2 1.44 -9.18 9.57
N PRO A 3 2.48 -9.70 8.91
CA PRO A 3 3.33 -8.89 8.08
C PRO A 3 2.55 -8.26 6.92
N PHE A 4 2.82 -7.00 6.65
CA PHE A 4 2.28 -6.25 5.52
C PHE A 4 3.42 -5.86 4.57
N VAL A 5 3.25 -6.10 3.27
CA VAL A 5 4.29 -5.86 2.27
C VAL A 5 3.71 -5.16 1.04
N ASP A 6 4.34 -4.07 0.62
CA ASP A 6 4.20 -3.50 -0.71
C ASP A 6 5.51 -3.72 -1.49
N PRO A 7 5.54 -4.65 -2.44
CA PRO A 7 6.77 -5.03 -3.16
C PRO A 7 7.15 -4.11 -4.32
N VAL A 8 6.34 -3.09 -4.60
CA VAL A 8 6.53 -2.07 -5.65
C VAL A 8 6.04 -0.71 -5.14
N CYS A 9 6.55 -0.30 -3.98
CA CYS A 9 5.94 0.74 -3.15
C CYS A 9 6.06 2.17 -3.72
N GLY A 10 6.90 2.40 -4.72
CA GLY A 10 7.13 3.74 -5.25
C GLY A 10 7.47 4.73 -4.14
N SER A 11 6.74 5.81 -4.05
CA SER A 11 6.89 6.85 -3.01
C SER A 11 6.42 6.45 -1.60
N GLY A 12 6.02 5.19 -1.38
CA GLY A 12 5.66 4.65 -0.07
C GLY A 12 4.22 4.91 0.38
N THR A 13 3.33 5.37 -0.49
CA THR A 13 1.95 5.73 -0.12
C THR A 13 1.21 4.58 0.57
N ILE A 14 1.21 3.39 0.00
CA ILE A 14 0.47 2.24 0.56
C ILE A 14 1.02 1.79 1.92
N PRO A 15 2.34 1.60 2.11
CA PRO A 15 2.90 1.30 3.42
C PRO A 15 2.62 2.37 4.47
N ILE A 16 2.71 3.66 4.11
CA ILE A 16 2.43 4.78 5.02
C ILE A 16 0.97 4.77 5.46
N GLU A 17 0.02 4.64 4.53
CA GLU A 17 -1.40 4.54 4.86
C GLU A 17 -1.71 3.29 5.72
N ALA A 18 -1.03 2.16 5.46
CA ALA A 18 -1.17 0.97 6.29
C ALA A 18 -0.70 1.19 7.73
N ALA A 19 0.39 1.93 7.92
CA ALA A 19 0.89 2.29 9.26
C ALA A 19 -0.05 3.28 9.97
N LEU A 20 -0.57 4.30 9.28
CA LEU A 20 -1.56 5.21 9.84
C LEU A 20 -2.80 4.46 10.32
N ILE A 21 -3.30 3.51 9.54
CA ILE A 21 -4.42 2.65 9.93
C ILE A 21 -4.04 1.77 11.12
N GLY A 22 -2.84 1.18 11.12
CA GLY A 22 -2.36 0.33 12.20
C GLY A 22 -2.28 1.03 13.55
N HIS A 23 -1.84 2.28 13.56
CA HIS A 23 -1.77 3.14 14.74
C HIS A 23 -3.09 3.88 15.04
N ASN A 24 -4.15 3.69 14.26
CA ASN A 24 -5.40 4.45 14.36
C ASN A 24 -5.21 5.97 14.26
N ILE A 25 -4.22 6.41 13.48
CA ILE A 25 -3.95 7.82 13.23
C ILE A 25 -4.94 8.34 12.19
N ALA A 26 -5.59 9.47 12.49
CA ALA A 26 -6.58 10.07 11.59
C ALA A 26 -5.92 10.58 10.29
N PRO A 27 -6.46 10.23 9.10
CA PRO A 27 -5.93 10.72 7.84
C PRO A 27 -6.01 12.25 7.76
N GLY A 28 -4.91 12.90 7.39
CA GLY A 28 -4.85 14.35 7.25
C GLY A 28 -4.71 15.12 8.56
N ILE A 29 -4.37 14.48 9.69
CA ILE A 29 -4.18 15.14 10.99
C ILE A 29 -3.16 16.27 10.93
N ASN A 30 -2.14 16.14 10.10
CA ASN A 30 -1.04 17.11 9.94
C ASN A 30 -1.27 18.15 8.84
N ARG A 31 -2.51 18.31 8.33
CA ARG A 31 -2.81 19.29 7.29
C ARG A 31 -4.01 20.15 7.66
N SER A 32 -4.09 21.35 7.04
CA SER A 32 -5.25 22.25 7.16
C SER A 32 -6.31 21.91 6.11
N PHE A 33 -7.56 22.17 6.45
CA PHE A 33 -8.71 22.02 5.57
C PHE A 33 -9.36 23.39 5.28
N VAL A 34 -9.89 23.59 4.08
CA VAL A 34 -10.52 24.83 3.67
C VAL A 34 -11.70 25.21 4.57
N CYS A 35 -12.43 24.21 5.09
CA CYS A 35 -13.57 24.44 6.01
C CYS A 35 -13.16 25.11 7.33
N GLU A 36 -11.92 25.06 7.75
CA GLU A 36 -11.40 25.73 8.94
C GLU A 36 -11.48 27.26 8.80
N GLN A 37 -11.49 27.77 7.56
CA GLN A 37 -11.59 29.21 7.25
C GLN A 37 -13.05 29.70 7.18
N TRP A 38 -14.03 28.81 7.30
CA TRP A 38 -15.46 29.18 7.22
C TRP A 38 -15.99 29.63 8.58
N THR A 39 -15.58 30.82 9.00
CA THR A 39 -15.84 31.37 10.35
C THR A 39 -17.31 31.49 10.72
N ASN A 40 -18.21 31.48 9.74
CA ASN A 40 -19.66 31.48 9.94
C ASN A 40 -20.25 30.04 10.15
N LEU A 41 -19.50 29.00 9.86
CA LEU A 41 -19.92 27.59 10.00
C LEU A 41 -19.04 26.82 10.97
N THR A 42 -17.77 27.21 11.08
CA THR A 42 -16.79 26.56 11.94
C THR A 42 -16.50 27.45 13.14
N PRO A 43 -16.97 27.10 14.35
CA PRO A 43 -16.64 27.85 15.58
C PRO A 43 -15.13 27.95 15.79
N ALA A 44 -14.69 29.05 16.40
CA ALA A 44 -13.28 29.21 16.74
C ALA A 44 -12.82 28.10 17.70
N GLY A 45 -11.68 27.47 17.41
CA GLY A 45 -11.13 26.38 18.21
C GLY A 45 -11.66 24.98 17.90
N LEU A 46 -12.75 24.83 17.13
CA LEU A 46 -13.33 23.52 16.82
C LEU A 46 -12.32 22.62 16.08
N SER A 47 -11.53 23.16 15.17
CA SER A 47 -10.56 22.37 14.42
C SER A 47 -9.45 21.80 15.32
N ASP A 48 -9.02 22.57 16.31
CA ASP A 48 -8.01 22.12 17.27
C ASP A 48 -8.60 21.05 18.20
N GLU A 49 -9.83 21.25 18.71
CA GLU A 49 -10.54 20.28 19.52
C GLU A 49 -10.71 18.93 18.79
N VAL A 50 -11.13 18.95 17.52
CA VAL A 50 -11.28 17.73 16.72
C VAL A 50 -9.93 17.02 16.46
N ARG A 51 -8.84 17.79 16.27
CA ARG A 51 -7.50 17.21 16.15
C ARG A 51 -7.03 16.59 17.45
N ASP A 52 -7.22 17.25 18.57
CA ASP A 52 -6.86 16.72 19.90
C ASP A 52 -7.64 15.43 20.20
N GLU A 53 -8.94 15.39 19.90
CA GLU A 53 -9.73 14.16 20.02
C GLU A 53 -9.23 13.03 19.13
N ALA A 54 -8.83 13.33 17.89
CA ALA A 54 -8.33 12.34 16.95
C ALA A 54 -6.96 11.81 17.37
N ASP A 55 -6.07 12.68 17.84
CA ASP A 55 -4.73 12.29 18.34
C ASP A 55 -4.84 11.44 19.61
N ALA A 56 -5.77 11.78 20.51
CA ALA A 56 -6.03 10.98 21.70
C ALA A 56 -6.55 9.55 21.43
N GLN A 57 -7.02 9.27 20.22
CA GLN A 57 -7.43 7.93 19.78
C GLN A 57 -6.32 7.13 19.08
N ALA A 58 -5.20 7.77 18.75
CA ALA A 58 -4.08 7.09 18.14
C ALA A 58 -3.39 6.14 19.15
N ASP A 59 -2.97 4.98 18.69
CA ASP A 59 -2.25 3.99 19.48
C ASP A 59 -0.82 3.84 18.92
N TYR A 60 0.11 4.60 19.47
CA TYR A 60 1.51 4.61 19.06
C TYR A 60 2.33 3.45 19.63
N ASP A 61 1.76 2.67 20.56
CA ASP A 61 2.44 1.54 21.18
C ASP A 61 2.28 0.21 20.41
N VAL A 62 1.48 0.21 19.33
CA VAL A 62 1.31 -0.96 18.48
C VAL A 62 2.58 -1.23 17.68
N GLU A 63 3.16 -2.43 17.83
CA GLU A 63 4.26 -2.87 16.96
C GLU A 63 3.72 -3.29 15.59
N LEU A 64 4.18 -2.64 14.53
CA LEU A 64 3.80 -2.91 13.16
C LEU A 64 4.93 -3.65 12.41
N ASP A 65 4.55 -4.60 11.56
CA ASP A 65 5.46 -5.36 10.69
C ASP A 65 5.18 -4.99 9.23
N ILE A 66 5.61 -3.78 8.82
CA ILE A 66 5.31 -3.20 7.52
C ILE A 66 6.60 -3.00 6.72
N HIS A 67 6.58 -3.47 5.46
CA HIS A 67 7.72 -3.37 4.55
C HIS A 67 7.29 -2.78 3.20
N GLY A 68 8.12 -1.87 2.68
CA GLY A 68 8.02 -1.33 1.33
C GLY A 68 9.28 -1.65 0.53
N TYR A 69 9.12 -2.19 -0.67
CA TYR A 69 10.22 -2.47 -1.58
C TYR A 69 10.00 -1.79 -2.92
N ASP A 70 11.06 -1.36 -3.55
CA ASP A 70 11.06 -0.89 -4.93
C ASP A 70 12.42 -1.22 -5.57
N ILE A 71 12.45 -1.39 -6.88
CA ILE A 71 13.69 -1.63 -7.63
C ILE A 71 14.52 -0.35 -7.77
N ASP A 72 13.86 0.82 -7.75
CA ASP A 72 14.49 2.13 -7.89
C ASP A 72 14.86 2.72 -6.52
N GLN A 73 16.15 2.91 -6.26
CA GLN A 73 16.64 3.51 -5.04
C GLN A 73 16.08 4.94 -4.82
N ASN A 74 15.88 5.71 -5.90
CA ASN A 74 15.32 7.07 -5.74
C ASN A 74 13.89 7.00 -5.19
N MET A 75 13.09 6.01 -5.58
CA MET A 75 11.76 5.81 -5.00
C MET A 75 11.82 5.44 -3.52
N ILE A 76 12.78 4.62 -3.12
CA ILE A 76 13.01 4.27 -1.72
C ILE A 76 13.41 5.51 -0.90
N ASP A 77 14.28 6.36 -1.43
CA ASP A 77 14.70 7.59 -0.75
C ASP A 77 13.50 8.54 -0.55
N ILE A 78 12.65 8.70 -1.57
CA ILE A 78 11.40 9.47 -1.50
C ILE A 78 10.42 8.83 -0.50
N ALA A 79 10.27 7.51 -0.51
CA ALA A 79 9.39 6.80 0.43
C ALA A 79 9.83 7.01 1.89
N GLN A 80 11.14 6.97 2.17
CA GLN A 80 11.69 7.25 3.49
C GLN A 80 11.47 8.71 3.92
N GLU A 81 11.58 9.67 2.98
CA GLU A 81 11.30 11.07 3.25
C GLU A 81 9.82 11.31 3.57
N ASN A 82 8.91 10.72 2.78
CA ASN A 82 7.48 10.78 3.03
C ASN A 82 7.10 10.11 4.36
N CYS A 83 7.70 8.98 4.68
CA CYS A 83 7.51 8.28 5.94
C CYS A 83 7.93 9.14 7.14
N ARG A 84 9.08 9.81 7.03
CA ARG A 84 9.56 10.76 8.04
C ARG A 84 8.62 11.95 8.20
N ALA A 85 8.14 12.51 7.10
CA ALA A 85 7.16 13.60 7.11
C ALA A 85 5.83 13.21 7.75
N ALA A 86 5.45 11.93 7.66
CA ALA A 86 4.27 11.36 8.32
C ALA A 86 4.49 11.00 9.80
N GLY A 87 5.74 11.13 10.33
CA GLY A 87 6.07 10.76 11.70
C GLY A 87 6.23 9.25 11.96
N LEU A 88 6.37 8.44 10.89
CA LEU A 88 6.35 6.98 10.94
C LEU A 88 7.73 6.34 10.68
N THR A 89 8.81 7.04 11.04
CA THR A 89 10.20 6.65 10.67
C THR A 89 10.59 5.26 11.18
N HIS A 90 9.99 4.79 12.26
CA HIS A 90 10.35 3.52 12.92
C HIS A 90 9.34 2.40 12.64
N ASP A 91 8.25 2.70 11.95
CA ASP A 91 7.12 1.79 11.78
C ASP A 91 7.18 1.01 10.46
N ILE A 92 7.99 1.50 9.50
CA ILE A 92 8.06 0.95 8.15
C ILE A 92 9.52 0.72 7.74
N ALA A 93 9.82 -0.48 7.30
CA ALA A 93 11.12 -0.80 6.72
C ALA A 93 11.08 -0.67 5.20
N PHE A 94 11.77 0.33 4.64
CA PHE A 94 11.95 0.50 3.20
C PHE A 94 13.31 -0.01 2.74
N LYS A 95 13.33 -0.75 1.62
CA LYS A 95 14.58 -1.30 1.06
C LYS A 95 14.49 -1.41 -0.46
N GLN A 96 15.58 -1.05 -1.15
CA GLN A 96 15.72 -1.34 -2.57
C GLN A 96 15.78 -2.86 -2.77
N LEU A 97 14.80 -3.42 -3.48
CA LEU A 97 14.72 -4.85 -3.77
C LEU A 97 13.80 -5.10 -4.96
N ALA A 98 14.24 -5.91 -5.91
CA ALA A 98 13.39 -6.37 -7.00
C ALA A 98 12.41 -7.44 -6.52
N VAL A 99 11.20 -7.48 -7.10
CA VAL A 99 10.17 -8.48 -6.75
C VAL A 99 10.70 -9.90 -6.82
N LYS A 100 11.46 -10.24 -7.87
CA LYS A 100 12.03 -11.57 -8.07
C LYS A 100 13.01 -12.02 -6.97
N ASP A 101 13.60 -11.09 -6.24
CA ASP A 101 14.60 -11.36 -5.20
C ASP A 101 13.97 -11.34 -3.79
N TRP A 102 12.67 -11.00 -3.70
CA TRP A 102 11.97 -10.97 -2.42
C TRP A 102 11.52 -12.37 -2.00
N HIS A 103 11.80 -12.73 -0.76
CA HIS A 103 11.34 -13.96 -0.13
C HIS A 103 11.15 -13.77 1.38
N THR A 104 10.34 -14.61 2.00
CA THR A 104 10.09 -14.58 3.43
C THR A 104 9.66 -15.96 3.94
N ASP A 105 10.05 -16.27 5.16
CA ASP A 105 9.57 -17.46 5.90
C ASP A 105 8.33 -17.14 6.77
N LYS A 106 7.92 -15.86 6.83
CA LYS A 106 6.73 -15.43 7.55
C LYS A 106 5.47 -15.98 6.91
N ILE A 107 4.45 -16.22 7.72
CA ILE A 107 3.14 -16.74 7.30
C ILE A 107 2.01 -15.76 7.65
N ASN A 108 0.84 -15.93 7.03
CA ASN A 108 -0.37 -15.14 7.30
C ASN A 108 -0.23 -13.63 7.04
N GLY A 109 0.62 -13.25 6.09
CA GLY A 109 0.82 -11.86 5.73
C GLY A 109 -0.19 -11.33 4.70
N VAL A 110 -0.05 -10.05 4.42
CA VAL A 110 -0.82 -9.33 3.40
C VAL A 110 0.16 -8.65 2.43
N ILE A 111 -0.05 -8.85 1.13
CA ILE A 111 0.60 -8.10 0.07
C ILE A 111 -0.43 -7.16 -0.54
N VAL A 112 -0.10 -5.87 -0.61
CA VAL A 112 -0.88 -4.87 -1.37
C VAL A 112 0.07 -4.17 -2.32
N ALA A 113 -0.25 -4.17 -3.61
CA ALA A 113 0.63 -3.62 -4.62
C ALA A 113 -0.14 -2.86 -5.70
N ASN A 114 0.45 -1.77 -6.16
CA ASN A 114 0.01 -0.99 -7.31
C ASN A 114 1.17 -0.92 -8.33
N PRO A 115 1.46 -2.02 -9.06
CA PRO A 115 2.55 -2.07 -10.02
C PRO A 115 2.31 -1.11 -11.20
N PRO A 116 3.35 -0.75 -11.98
CA PRO A 116 3.19 0.04 -13.18
C PRO A 116 2.26 -0.67 -14.17
N TYR A 117 1.48 0.12 -14.92
CA TYR A 117 0.46 -0.41 -15.85
C TYR A 117 0.95 -0.57 -17.29
N GLY A 118 2.17 -0.11 -17.61
CA GLY A 118 2.71 -0.13 -18.98
C GLY A 118 2.01 0.90 -19.87
N GLU A 119 2.18 2.19 -19.61
CA GLU A 119 1.55 3.26 -20.38
C GLU A 119 2.07 3.37 -21.83
N ARG A 120 3.25 2.82 -22.11
CA ARG A 120 3.86 2.79 -23.44
C ARG A 120 3.93 1.36 -23.95
N LEU A 121 3.76 1.19 -25.28
CA LEU A 121 3.87 -0.13 -25.94
C LEU A 121 5.20 -0.84 -25.63
N SER A 122 6.31 -0.09 -25.49
CA SER A 122 7.63 -0.62 -25.13
C SER A 122 7.69 -1.20 -23.73
N ASP A 123 6.80 -0.78 -22.83
CA ASP A 123 6.86 -1.13 -21.40
C ASP A 123 6.00 -2.37 -21.08
N HIS A 124 5.10 -2.77 -22.00
CA HIS A 124 4.17 -3.87 -21.79
C HIS A 124 4.86 -5.21 -21.47
N GLU A 125 5.94 -5.55 -22.21
CA GLU A 125 6.64 -6.83 -21.95
C GLU A 125 7.34 -6.83 -20.59
N ALA A 126 7.94 -5.71 -20.19
CA ALA A 126 8.55 -5.57 -18.86
C ALA A 126 7.51 -5.67 -17.74
N VAL A 127 6.34 -5.09 -17.94
CA VAL A 127 5.22 -5.17 -16.99
C VAL A 127 4.67 -6.60 -16.91
N HIS A 128 4.49 -7.27 -18.04
CA HIS A 128 4.04 -8.65 -18.08
C HIS A 128 5.07 -9.59 -17.42
N GLU A 129 6.38 -9.32 -17.59
CA GLU A 129 7.42 -10.06 -16.89
C GLU A 129 7.36 -9.86 -15.37
N LEU A 130 7.11 -8.62 -14.92
CA LEU A 130 6.87 -8.34 -13.51
C LEU A 130 5.67 -9.13 -12.95
N TYR A 131 4.57 -9.22 -13.71
CA TYR A 131 3.40 -10.00 -13.30
C TYR A 131 3.70 -11.50 -13.21
N ARG A 132 4.53 -12.05 -14.12
CA ARG A 132 4.99 -13.45 -14.05
C ARG A 132 5.81 -13.68 -12.78
N GLN A 133 6.76 -12.78 -12.48
CA GLN A 133 7.57 -12.83 -11.26
C GLN A 133 6.70 -12.76 -9.99
N MET A 134 5.73 -11.84 -9.95
CA MET A 134 4.75 -11.78 -8.86
C MET A 134 4.00 -13.12 -8.73
N GLY A 135 3.55 -13.70 -9.83
CA GLY A 135 2.87 -14.99 -9.84
C GLY A 135 3.74 -16.12 -9.29
N ASP A 136 4.98 -16.21 -9.73
CA ASP A 136 5.90 -17.27 -9.33
C ASP A 136 6.23 -17.22 -7.83
N ILE A 137 6.37 -16.02 -7.27
CA ILE A 137 6.70 -15.82 -5.86
C ILE A 137 5.45 -15.92 -4.98
N TYR A 138 4.33 -15.28 -5.37
CA TYR A 138 3.20 -15.14 -4.45
C TYR A 138 2.22 -16.32 -4.48
N ARG A 139 2.09 -17.05 -5.59
CA ARG A 139 1.17 -18.21 -5.67
C ARG A 139 1.48 -19.30 -4.63
N PRO A 140 2.76 -19.67 -4.38
CA PRO A 140 3.10 -20.65 -3.34
C PRO A 140 2.75 -20.19 -1.90
N MET A 141 2.64 -18.89 -1.67
CA MET A 141 2.37 -18.31 -0.35
C MET A 141 0.88 -18.43 0.01
N THR A 142 0.41 -19.65 0.26
CA THR A 142 -1.01 -19.98 0.39
C THR A 142 -1.69 -19.36 1.62
N THR A 143 -0.94 -18.96 2.64
CA THR A 143 -1.47 -18.30 3.85
C THR A 143 -1.51 -16.77 3.75
N TRP A 144 -0.89 -16.22 2.70
CA TRP A 144 -0.85 -14.78 2.45
C TRP A 144 -2.05 -14.34 1.60
N SER A 145 -2.66 -13.23 1.96
CA SER A 145 -3.62 -12.54 1.10
C SER A 145 -2.90 -11.54 0.20
N LYS A 146 -3.28 -11.47 -1.08
CA LYS A 146 -2.66 -10.58 -2.05
C LYS A 146 -3.72 -9.73 -2.73
N TYR A 147 -3.44 -8.44 -2.84
CA TYR A 147 -4.31 -7.43 -3.42
C TYR A 147 -3.50 -6.62 -4.43
N ILE A 148 -3.75 -6.83 -5.71
CA ILE A 148 -2.99 -6.18 -6.79
C ILE A 148 -3.93 -5.27 -7.56
N LEU A 149 -3.62 -3.97 -7.58
CA LEU A 149 -4.35 -2.97 -8.35
C LEU A 149 -3.64 -2.75 -9.68
N THR A 150 -4.32 -2.94 -10.81
CA THR A 150 -3.77 -2.65 -12.12
C THR A 150 -4.85 -2.29 -13.14
N ALA A 151 -4.48 -1.52 -14.15
CA ALA A 151 -5.32 -1.24 -15.32
C ALA A 151 -5.24 -2.34 -16.38
N ASP A 152 -4.27 -3.25 -16.29
CA ASP A 152 -4.13 -4.36 -17.23
C ASP A 152 -5.16 -5.46 -16.95
N LEU A 153 -6.12 -5.62 -17.86
CA LEU A 153 -7.19 -6.61 -17.73
C LEU A 153 -6.71 -8.05 -17.99
N GLU A 154 -5.51 -8.23 -18.56
CA GLU A 154 -4.88 -9.52 -18.78
C GLU A 154 -3.97 -9.97 -17.62
N PHE A 155 -3.94 -9.21 -16.51
CA PHE A 155 -3.07 -9.49 -15.36
C PHE A 155 -3.10 -10.97 -14.94
N GLU A 156 -4.27 -11.59 -14.81
CA GLU A 156 -4.43 -12.99 -14.37
C GLU A 156 -3.71 -13.99 -15.30
N LYS A 157 -3.64 -13.68 -16.59
CA LYS A 157 -2.95 -14.51 -17.60
C LYS A 157 -1.45 -14.55 -17.32
N TYR A 158 -0.85 -13.40 -17.02
CA TYR A 158 0.59 -13.29 -16.75
C TYR A 158 0.94 -13.71 -15.32
N TYR A 159 0.09 -13.39 -14.36
CA TYR A 159 0.21 -13.86 -12.97
C TYR A 159 0.06 -15.38 -12.85
N GLY A 160 -0.63 -16.01 -13.79
CA GLY A 160 -0.76 -17.46 -13.92
C GLY A 160 -1.79 -18.10 -12.98
N ALA A 161 -2.73 -17.34 -12.46
CA ALA A 161 -3.86 -17.85 -11.68
C ALA A 161 -5.05 -16.88 -11.72
N PRO A 162 -6.31 -17.39 -11.73
CA PRO A 162 -7.49 -16.55 -11.58
C PRO A 162 -7.59 -15.99 -10.15
N ALA A 163 -8.03 -14.74 -10.01
CA ALA A 163 -8.26 -14.13 -8.73
C ALA A 163 -9.44 -14.76 -7.98
N THR A 164 -9.39 -14.82 -6.66
CA THR A 164 -10.51 -15.23 -5.81
C THR A 164 -11.69 -14.27 -5.97
N LYS A 165 -11.37 -12.96 -6.09
CA LYS A 165 -12.36 -11.91 -6.36
C LYS A 165 -11.69 -10.79 -7.16
N ARG A 166 -12.49 -10.14 -7.98
CA ARG A 166 -12.08 -9.00 -8.79
C ARG A 166 -13.03 -7.83 -8.53
N ARG A 167 -12.49 -6.66 -8.24
CA ARG A 167 -13.27 -5.45 -7.99
C ARG A 167 -12.85 -4.35 -8.95
N LYS A 168 -13.80 -3.90 -9.77
CA LYS A 168 -13.61 -2.77 -10.67
C LYS A 168 -13.54 -1.48 -9.87
N LEU A 169 -12.51 -0.69 -10.13
CA LEU A 169 -12.25 0.62 -9.54
C LEU A 169 -11.91 1.61 -10.66
N TYR A 170 -11.71 2.87 -10.29
CA TYR A 170 -11.28 3.92 -11.20
C TYR A 170 -10.22 4.78 -10.51
N ASN A 171 -9.14 5.08 -11.24
CA ASN A 171 -8.15 6.08 -10.87
C ASN A 171 -8.33 7.27 -11.82
N GLY A 172 -9.09 8.30 -11.39
CA GLY A 172 -9.58 9.33 -12.29
C GLY A 172 -10.46 8.74 -13.38
N ALA A 173 -10.12 8.93 -14.65
CA ALA A 173 -10.81 8.37 -15.81
C ALA A 173 -10.33 6.94 -16.17
N LEU A 174 -9.20 6.51 -15.62
CA LEU A 174 -8.62 5.21 -15.93
C LEU A 174 -9.33 4.11 -15.13
N ARG A 175 -9.89 3.13 -15.84
CA ARG A 175 -10.39 1.91 -15.24
C ARG A 175 -9.23 1.08 -14.71
N THR A 176 -9.32 0.65 -13.45
CA THR A 176 -8.43 -0.30 -12.81
C THR A 176 -9.24 -1.44 -12.21
N ASP A 177 -8.63 -2.59 -12.05
CA ASP A 177 -9.24 -3.71 -11.33
C ASP A 177 -8.33 -4.10 -10.15
N LEU A 178 -8.94 -4.29 -8.99
CA LEU A 178 -8.29 -4.86 -7.81
C LEU A 178 -8.45 -6.37 -7.84
N PHE A 179 -7.38 -7.07 -8.16
CA PHE A 179 -7.31 -8.54 -8.13
C PHE A 179 -7.00 -9.01 -6.72
N GLN A 180 -7.83 -9.87 -6.17
CA GLN A 180 -7.75 -10.34 -4.80
C GLN A 180 -7.51 -11.85 -4.77
N TYR A 181 -6.45 -12.27 -4.08
CA TYR A 181 -6.10 -13.66 -3.85
C TYR A 181 -6.08 -13.89 -2.33
N TRP A 182 -7.10 -14.54 -1.82
CA TRP A 182 -7.25 -14.70 -0.37
C TRP A 182 -6.39 -15.82 0.18
N GLY A 183 -5.66 -15.52 1.25
CA GLY A 183 -4.91 -16.50 2.02
C GLY A 183 -5.86 -17.49 2.72
N LYS A 184 -5.40 -18.71 2.90
CA LYS A 184 -6.11 -19.72 3.68
C LYS A 184 -6.13 -19.30 5.15
N LYS A 185 -7.32 -19.16 5.74
CA LYS A 185 -7.42 -18.94 7.18
C LYS A 185 -6.87 -20.16 7.93
N LYS A 186 -6.03 -19.95 8.95
CA LYS A 186 -5.80 -21.00 9.95
C LYS A 186 -7.15 -21.38 10.56
N ARG A 187 -7.47 -22.66 10.52
CA ARG A 187 -8.55 -23.24 11.34
C ARG A 187 -8.05 -23.42 12.77
#